data_fe0ed219d4ce5e471761b6fe664a2025
#
_entry.id   fe0ed219d4ce5e471761b6fe664a2025
#
_cell.length_a   1.000
_cell.length_b   1.000
_cell.length_c   1.000
_cell.angle_alpha   90.00
_cell.angle_beta   90.00
_cell.angle_gamma   90.00
#
_symmetry.space_group_name_H-M   'P 1'
#
loop_
_entity.id
_entity.type
_entity.pdbx_description
1 polymer ?
#
loop_
_entity_poly.entity_id
_entity_poly.type
_entity_poly.pdbx_seq_one_letter_code
_entity_poly.pdbx_strand_id
1 'polypeptide(L)'
;MTQFIPVLTILLVFIVTGNSLQCRECTTTSKGFCRGKLYECPSRSKSCIKTHALTIIGNDVYKSFSRACNDDEHLCNRDFVMNSGRGNKQARIITKCCSSNDCNKCKAKIPPYNSTLNKLICPVCYEYNSYDCMYKGYIECRGNEIECIDFAATLHKEGYPNFKFSFMGCITQRGCSMVQRIIPGTKIVDAKRLSCRSAVKITH
;
A
#
# COMPACT_ATOMS: atom_id res chain seq x y z
N MET A 1 31.71 -69.93 11.64
CA MET A 1 31.55 -68.74 12.50
C MET A 1 31.53 -67.53 11.58
N THR A 2 30.34 -67.05 11.23
CA THR A 2 30.11 -65.88 10.34
C THR A 2 29.79 -64.71 11.22
N GLN A 3 30.67 -63.70 11.23
CA GLN A 3 30.46 -62.43 11.95
C GLN A 3 29.51 -61.54 11.14
N PHE A 4 28.33 -61.24 11.71
CA PHE A 4 27.44 -60.22 11.21
C PHE A 4 27.94 -58.85 11.67
N ILE A 5 28.35 -58.00 10.75
CA ILE A 5 28.64 -56.59 11.01
C ILE A 5 27.29 -55.86 10.90
N PRO A 6 26.79 -55.18 11.96
CA PRO A 6 25.62 -54.33 11.85
C PRO A 6 26.03 -53.06 11.15
N VAL A 7 25.51 -52.85 9.94
CA VAL A 7 25.61 -51.57 9.24
C VAL A 7 24.72 -50.56 9.97
N LEU A 8 25.32 -49.73 10.78
CA LEU A 8 24.67 -48.58 11.44
C LEU A 8 24.43 -47.51 10.41
N THR A 9 23.25 -47.52 9.80
CA THR A 9 22.80 -46.47 8.87
C THR A 9 22.55 -45.20 9.73
N ILE A 10 23.51 -44.30 9.77
CA ILE A 10 23.34 -42.95 10.33
C ILE A 10 22.43 -42.17 9.39
N LEU A 11 21.17 -42.09 9.73
CA LEU A 11 20.20 -41.24 9.06
C LEU A 11 20.52 -39.79 9.48
N LEU A 12 21.34 -39.10 8.70
CA LEU A 12 21.58 -37.66 8.83
C LEU A 12 20.30 -36.92 8.45
N VAL A 13 19.43 -36.70 9.41
CA VAL A 13 18.31 -35.79 9.27
C VAL A 13 18.90 -34.37 9.19
N PHE A 14 19.09 -33.86 7.98
CA PHE A 14 19.35 -32.45 7.77
C PHE A 14 18.09 -31.69 8.18
N ILE A 15 18.02 -31.25 9.43
CA ILE A 15 17.07 -30.26 9.86
C ILE A 15 17.51 -28.96 9.17
N VAL A 16 16.94 -28.69 8.01
CA VAL A 16 17.01 -27.37 7.39
C VAL A 16 16.22 -26.45 8.30
N THR A 17 16.88 -25.87 9.29
CA THR A 17 16.35 -24.75 10.05
C THR A 17 16.29 -23.56 9.08
N GLY A 18 15.23 -23.51 8.30
CA GLY A 18 14.92 -22.35 7.49
C GLY A 18 14.77 -21.17 8.44
N ASN A 19 15.79 -20.31 8.53
CA ASN A 19 15.68 -19.07 9.28
C ASN A 19 14.55 -18.27 8.67
N SER A 20 13.38 -18.26 9.33
CA SER A 20 12.27 -17.44 8.89
C SER A 20 12.66 -15.97 9.00
N LEU A 21 12.23 -15.20 7.99
CA LEU A 21 12.51 -13.77 7.94
C LEU A 21 11.83 -13.06 9.12
N GLN A 22 12.56 -12.20 9.84
CA GLN A 22 12.04 -11.43 10.96
C GLN A 22 11.91 -9.95 10.55
N CYS A 23 10.69 -9.42 10.63
CA CYS A 23 10.37 -8.04 10.33
C CYS A 23 9.76 -7.33 11.53
N ARG A 24 9.94 -6.02 11.62
CA ARG A 24 9.15 -5.23 12.57
C ARG A 24 7.74 -5.06 12.06
N GLU A 25 6.76 -5.18 12.97
CA GLU A 25 5.37 -4.92 12.68
C GLU A 25 4.81 -3.79 13.53
N CYS A 26 4.22 -2.82 12.87
CA CYS A 26 3.47 -1.74 13.51
C CYS A 26 2.75 -0.87 12.47
N THR A 27 1.74 -0.16 12.93
CA THR A 27 1.06 0.89 12.17
C THR A 27 0.81 2.08 13.11
N THR A 28 1.01 3.30 12.61
CA THR A 28 0.69 4.52 13.36
C THR A 28 0.22 5.63 12.41
N THR A 29 -0.75 6.40 12.85
CA THR A 29 -1.26 7.61 12.18
C THR A 29 -0.80 8.89 12.87
N SER A 30 -0.03 8.79 13.94
CA SER A 30 0.50 9.94 14.67
C SER A 30 1.76 10.52 13.99
N LYS A 31 2.18 11.72 14.42
CA LYS A 31 3.46 12.33 14.01
C LYS A 31 4.69 11.52 14.44
N GLY A 32 4.46 10.44 15.20
CA GLY A 32 5.50 9.59 15.76
C GLY A 32 6.06 8.58 14.75
N PHE A 33 7.16 7.99 15.16
CA PHE A 33 7.83 6.91 14.45
C PHE A 33 7.31 5.57 14.97
N CYS A 34 6.82 4.72 14.09
CA CYS A 34 6.38 3.37 14.41
C CYS A 34 7.61 2.49 14.69
N ARG A 35 7.91 2.20 15.96
CA ARG A 35 9.07 1.36 16.33
C ARG A 35 8.85 -0.11 16.02
N GLY A 36 7.66 -0.63 16.33
CA GLY A 36 7.25 -2.02 16.11
C GLY A 36 8.03 -3.05 16.94
N LYS A 37 7.38 -4.18 17.21
CA LYS A 37 8.04 -5.37 17.72
C LYS A 37 8.59 -6.19 16.56
N LEU A 38 9.64 -6.95 16.80
CA LEU A 38 10.16 -7.93 15.87
C LEU A 38 9.19 -9.11 15.82
N TYR A 39 8.83 -9.52 14.62
CA TYR A 39 7.86 -10.57 14.34
C TYR A 39 8.43 -11.56 13.32
N GLU A 40 8.20 -12.83 13.53
CA GLU A 40 8.59 -13.89 12.63
C GLU A 40 7.60 -14.00 11.49
N CYS A 41 8.06 -13.77 10.26
CA CYS A 41 7.19 -13.73 9.12
C CYS A 41 6.69 -15.10 8.67
N PRO A 42 5.47 -15.20 8.14
CA PRO A 42 5.02 -16.41 7.46
C PRO A 42 6.01 -16.85 6.36
N SER A 43 6.12 -18.14 6.12
CA SER A 43 7.07 -18.73 5.15
C SER A 43 6.93 -18.19 3.71
N ARG A 44 5.74 -17.70 3.34
CA ARG A 44 5.49 -17.05 2.04
C ARG A 44 6.08 -15.66 1.91
N SER A 45 6.50 -15.04 3.02
CA SER A 45 7.03 -13.68 3.01
C SER A 45 8.43 -13.65 2.45
N LYS A 46 8.65 -12.80 1.44
CA LYS A 46 9.91 -12.66 0.73
C LYS A 46 10.75 -11.48 1.19
N SER A 47 10.12 -10.53 1.86
CA SER A 47 10.77 -9.29 2.32
C SER A 47 10.06 -8.66 3.51
N CYS A 48 10.74 -7.75 4.18
CA CYS A 48 10.14 -6.79 5.09
C CYS A 48 9.77 -5.52 4.32
N ILE A 49 8.57 -5.01 4.50
CA ILE A 49 8.12 -3.76 3.89
C ILE A 49 8.00 -2.66 4.96
N LYS A 50 8.33 -1.45 4.58
CA LYS A 50 7.95 -0.23 5.29
C LYS A 50 7.18 0.68 4.35
N THR A 51 6.12 1.26 4.87
CA THR A 51 5.25 2.16 4.12
C THR A 51 5.19 3.51 4.82
N HIS A 52 5.27 4.57 4.06
CA HIS A 52 4.99 5.91 4.52
C HIS A 52 3.91 6.50 3.61
N ALA A 53 2.76 6.83 4.18
CA ALA A 53 1.67 7.45 3.46
C ALA A 53 1.47 8.89 3.93
N LEU A 54 1.19 9.76 2.97
CA LEU A 54 0.82 11.15 3.13
C LEU A 54 -0.50 11.37 2.40
N THR A 55 -1.54 11.76 3.13
CA THR A 55 -2.84 12.09 2.54
C THR A 55 -3.16 13.54 2.84
N ILE A 56 -3.49 14.29 1.81
CA ILE A 56 -3.89 15.70 1.88
C ILE A 56 -5.37 15.77 1.51
N ILE A 57 -6.17 16.42 2.35
CA ILE A 57 -7.60 16.65 2.11
C ILE A 57 -7.87 18.12 2.46
N GLY A 58 -7.98 18.96 1.41
CA GLY A 58 -8.04 20.40 1.60
C GLY A 58 -6.74 20.94 2.22
N ASN A 59 -6.83 21.51 3.42
CA ASN A 59 -5.68 22.01 4.19
C ASN A 59 -5.13 20.98 5.19
N ASP A 60 -5.80 19.87 5.40
CA ASP A 60 -5.41 18.87 6.37
C ASP A 60 -4.40 17.89 5.80
N VAL A 61 -3.38 17.58 6.59
CA VAL A 61 -2.30 16.67 6.22
C VAL A 61 -2.23 15.51 7.20
N TYR A 62 -2.54 14.31 6.70
CA TYR A 62 -2.51 13.08 7.46
C TYR A 62 -1.27 12.26 7.07
N LYS A 63 -0.54 11.77 8.05
CA LYS A 63 0.63 10.92 7.86
C LYS A 63 0.40 9.57 8.52
N SER A 64 0.77 8.49 7.84
CA SER A 64 0.82 7.18 8.45
C SER A 64 2.11 6.45 8.11
N PHE A 65 2.54 5.60 9.04
CA PHE A 65 3.71 4.75 8.88
C PHE A 65 3.30 3.33 9.22
N SER A 66 3.72 2.38 8.40
CA SER A 66 3.56 0.96 8.72
C SER A 66 4.81 0.16 8.39
N ARG A 67 4.96 -0.95 9.08
CA ARG A 67 5.98 -1.95 8.89
C ARG A 67 5.33 -3.32 8.98
N ALA A 68 5.70 -4.23 8.12
CA ALA A 68 5.13 -5.56 8.08
C ALA A 68 6.04 -6.54 7.32
N CYS A 69 5.71 -7.81 7.41
CA CYS A 69 6.13 -8.83 6.45
C CYS A 69 5.47 -8.56 5.09
N ASN A 70 6.13 -8.96 4.00
CA ASN A 70 5.63 -8.72 2.65
C ASN A 70 5.82 -9.96 1.77
N ASP A 71 4.75 -10.40 1.12
CA ASP A 71 4.70 -11.49 0.15
C ASP A 71 4.49 -11.02 -1.29
N ASP A 72 4.19 -9.74 -1.50
CA ASP A 72 3.98 -9.13 -2.81
C ASP A 72 5.16 -8.24 -3.23
N GLU A 73 6.01 -8.75 -4.11
CA GLU A 73 7.17 -8.01 -4.63
C GLU A 73 6.78 -6.78 -5.46
N HIS A 74 5.57 -6.74 -6.02
CA HIS A 74 5.07 -5.59 -6.78
C HIS A 74 4.85 -4.35 -5.92
N LEU A 75 4.71 -4.53 -4.62
CA LEU A 75 4.61 -3.42 -3.66
C LEU A 75 5.97 -2.82 -3.30
N CYS A 76 7.09 -3.46 -3.69
CA CYS A 76 8.41 -3.06 -3.25
C CYS A 76 8.97 -1.86 -4.02
N ASN A 77 9.55 -0.92 -3.28
CA ASN A 77 10.29 0.24 -3.83
C ASN A 77 9.44 1.09 -4.79
N ARG A 78 8.19 1.33 -4.43
CA ARG A 78 7.22 2.09 -5.23
C ARG A 78 6.91 3.45 -4.61
N ASP A 79 6.58 4.40 -5.47
CA ASP A 79 5.97 5.68 -5.15
C ASP A 79 4.59 5.70 -5.82
N PHE A 80 3.54 5.50 -5.03
CA PHE A 80 2.17 5.57 -5.50
C PHE A 80 1.61 6.96 -5.22
N VAL A 81 1.08 7.58 -6.24
CA VAL A 81 0.40 8.87 -6.15
C VAL A 81 -1.02 8.70 -6.63
N MET A 82 -1.95 9.29 -5.92
CA MET A 82 -3.36 9.41 -6.31
C MET A 82 -3.77 10.86 -6.16
N ASN A 83 -4.51 11.37 -7.14
CA ASN A 83 -5.02 12.73 -7.16
C ASN A 83 -6.49 12.74 -7.62
N SER A 84 -7.39 13.24 -6.78
CA SER A 84 -8.81 13.39 -7.10
C SER A 84 -9.20 14.83 -7.45
N GLY A 85 -8.26 15.75 -7.60
CA GLY A 85 -8.37 17.05 -8.20
C GLY A 85 -9.21 18.11 -7.51
N ARG A 86 -10.37 17.81 -7.01
CA ARG A 86 -11.21 18.79 -6.34
C ARG A 86 -10.78 19.00 -4.88
N GLY A 87 -10.51 20.28 -4.52
CA GLY A 87 -10.24 20.64 -3.13
C GLY A 87 -8.92 20.09 -2.59
N ASN A 88 -7.87 19.99 -3.43
CA ASN A 88 -6.55 19.54 -3.02
C ASN A 88 -6.58 18.18 -2.29
N LYS A 89 -7.14 17.16 -2.94
CA LYS A 89 -7.23 15.81 -2.40
C LYS A 89 -6.21 14.91 -3.07
N GLN A 90 -5.15 14.60 -2.36
CA GLN A 90 -4.02 13.82 -2.86
C GLN A 90 -3.60 12.79 -1.83
N ALA A 91 -3.23 11.61 -2.27
CA ALA A 91 -2.54 10.63 -1.44
C ALA A 91 -1.21 10.23 -2.10
N ARG A 92 -0.18 10.08 -1.27
CA ARG A 92 1.13 9.55 -1.68
C ARG A 92 1.54 8.45 -0.73
N ILE A 93 1.94 7.33 -1.30
CA ILE A 93 2.36 6.15 -0.53
C ILE A 93 3.70 5.68 -1.06
N ILE A 94 4.70 5.69 -0.21
CA ILE A 94 6.03 5.19 -0.54
C ILE A 94 6.27 3.90 0.19
N THR A 95 6.71 2.90 -0.55
CA THR A 95 7.10 1.62 -0.02
C THR A 95 8.60 1.38 -0.24
N LYS A 96 9.22 0.73 0.73
CA LYS A 96 10.60 0.24 0.63
C LYS A 96 10.67 -1.15 1.22
N CYS A 97 11.27 -2.07 0.47
CA CYS A 97 11.49 -3.44 0.92
C CYS A 97 12.96 -3.72 1.19
N CYS A 98 13.18 -4.74 1.99
CA CYS A 98 14.50 -5.30 2.29
C CYS A 98 14.34 -6.77 2.74
N SER A 99 15.35 -7.60 2.55
CA SER A 99 15.27 -9.06 2.70
C SER A 99 16.13 -9.63 3.83
N SER A 100 16.67 -8.80 4.72
CA SER A 100 17.38 -9.26 5.91
C SER A 100 16.55 -9.04 7.19
N ASN A 101 16.86 -9.78 8.24
CA ASN A 101 16.19 -9.63 9.53
C ASN A 101 16.30 -8.20 10.05
N ASP A 102 15.20 -7.68 10.62
CA ASP A 102 15.10 -6.34 11.22
C ASP A 102 15.47 -5.16 10.29
N CYS A 103 15.50 -5.39 8.98
CA CYS A 103 15.97 -4.39 8.02
C CYS A 103 15.01 -3.22 7.81
N ASN A 104 13.72 -3.38 8.13
CA ASN A 104 12.72 -2.34 7.92
C ASN A 104 12.66 -1.27 9.05
N LYS A 105 13.69 -1.17 9.88
CA LYS A 105 13.78 -0.21 10.99
C LYS A 105 14.02 1.25 10.56
N CYS A 106 14.59 1.51 9.40
CA CYS A 106 14.91 2.86 8.93
C CYS A 106 13.66 3.63 8.46
N LYS A 107 13.71 4.98 8.49
CA LYS A 107 12.65 5.85 7.94
C LYS A 107 12.70 5.87 6.41
N ALA A 108 11.55 5.86 5.74
CA ALA A 108 11.44 6.19 4.32
C ALA A 108 11.16 7.68 4.16
N LYS A 109 11.89 8.37 3.27
CA LYS A 109 11.59 9.77 2.91
C LYS A 109 10.60 9.78 1.74
N ILE A 110 9.61 10.68 1.78
CA ILE A 110 8.72 10.92 0.64
C ILE A 110 9.46 11.86 -0.32
N PRO A 111 9.71 11.46 -1.58
CA PRO A 111 10.33 12.34 -2.57
C PRO A 111 9.38 13.52 -2.91
N PRO A 112 9.87 14.60 -3.50
CA PRO A 112 9.01 15.70 -3.97
C PRO A 112 7.95 15.20 -4.94
N TYR A 113 6.77 15.82 -4.91
CA TYR A 113 5.70 15.51 -5.84
C TYR A 113 6.01 16.10 -7.23
N ASN A 114 5.92 15.27 -8.27
CA ASN A 114 5.98 15.75 -9.65
C ASN A 114 4.63 16.32 -10.05
N SER A 115 4.51 17.65 -10.07
CA SER A 115 3.28 18.36 -10.41
C SER A 115 3.12 18.66 -11.91
N THR A 116 4.04 18.22 -12.77
CA THR A 116 3.98 18.46 -14.21
C THR A 116 2.81 17.70 -14.82
N LEU A 117 1.93 18.39 -15.55
CA LEU A 117 0.82 17.80 -16.28
C LEU A 117 1.35 16.85 -17.38
N ASN A 118 0.73 15.67 -17.52
CA ASN A 118 1.19 14.64 -18.47
C ASN A 118 0.26 14.42 -19.66
N LYS A 119 -0.71 15.34 -19.89
CA LYS A 119 -1.69 15.31 -21.00
C LYS A 119 -2.64 14.11 -20.98
N LEU A 120 -2.79 13.48 -19.83
CA LEU A 120 -3.78 12.43 -19.60
C LEU A 120 -4.89 12.96 -18.71
N ILE A 121 -6.12 12.46 -18.90
CA ILE A 121 -7.28 12.84 -18.08
C ILE A 121 -7.97 11.63 -17.48
N CYS A 122 -8.55 11.86 -16.30
CA CYS A 122 -9.40 10.90 -15.62
C CYS A 122 -10.70 11.56 -15.13
N PRO A 123 -11.80 10.81 -15.03
CA PRO A 123 -12.96 11.23 -14.25
C PRO A 123 -12.56 11.52 -12.82
N VAL A 124 -13.17 12.52 -12.21
CA VAL A 124 -12.89 12.91 -10.83
C VAL A 124 -14.18 12.96 -10.00
N CYS A 125 -14.10 12.43 -8.80
CA CYS A 125 -15.18 12.46 -7.82
C CYS A 125 -14.61 12.21 -6.42
N TYR A 126 -15.31 12.71 -5.40
CA TYR A 126 -14.98 12.46 -4.00
C TYR A 126 -16.24 12.66 -3.16
N GLU A 127 -16.82 11.54 -2.66
CA GLU A 127 -18.07 11.57 -1.92
C GLU A 127 -17.98 10.81 -0.60
N TYR A 128 -18.51 11.42 0.45
CA TYR A 128 -18.72 10.80 1.74
C TYR A 128 -20.16 10.28 1.85
N ASN A 129 -20.33 9.19 2.59
CA ASN A 129 -21.63 8.53 2.86
C ASN A 129 -22.38 8.06 1.60
N SER A 130 -21.70 7.99 0.45
CA SER A 130 -22.24 7.48 -0.80
C SER A 130 -21.27 6.51 -1.48
N TYR A 131 -21.82 5.50 -2.16
CA TYR A 131 -21.05 4.71 -3.12
C TYR A 131 -21.06 5.33 -4.51
N ASP A 132 -22.00 6.23 -4.77
CA ASP A 132 -22.19 6.84 -6.10
C ASP A 132 -21.62 8.24 -6.15
N CYS A 133 -20.92 8.50 -7.24
CA CYS A 133 -20.42 9.80 -7.56
C CYS A 133 -21.51 10.62 -8.25
N MET A 134 -22.24 11.42 -7.47
CA MET A 134 -23.30 12.30 -7.96
C MET A 134 -22.78 13.33 -8.94
N TYR A 135 -21.58 13.83 -8.71
CA TYR A 135 -20.97 14.85 -9.54
C TYR A 135 -19.64 14.37 -10.11
N LYS A 136 -19.58 14.16 -11.42
CA LYS A 136 -18.38 13.75 -12.15
C LYS A 136 -17.82 14.92 -12.94
N GLY A 137 -16.54 15.21 -12.76
CA GLY A 137 -15.76 16.10 -13.60
C GLY A 137 -14.58 15.34 -14.20
N TYR A 138 -13.64 16.10 -14.76
CA TYR A 138 -12.38 15.55 -15.25
C TYR A 138 -11.20 16.30 -14.62
N ILE A 139 -10.09 15.61 -14.48
CA ILE A 139 -8.82 16.18 -14.02
C ILE A 139 -7.71 15.76 -14.96
N GLU A 140 -6.79 16.68 -15.23
CA GLU A 140 -5.52 16.34 -15.88
C GLU A 140 -4.58 15.67 -14.87
N CYS A 141 -4.03 14.54 -15.29
CA CYS A 141 -3.10 13.77 -14.50
C CYS A 141 -1.68 14.38 -14.51
N ARG A 142 -0.84 13.99 -13.54
CA ARG A 142 0.47 14.59 -13.34
C ARG A 142 1.57 13.52 -13.19
N GLY A 143 2.77 13.84 -13.62
CA GLY A 143 3.92 12.93 -13.49
C GLY A 143 3.63 11.54 -14.03
N ASN A 144 3.73 10.53 -13.17
CA ASN A 144 3.52 9.11 -13.54
C ASN A 144 2.08 8.62 -13.27
N GLU A 145 1.12 9.51 -13.08
CA GLU A 145 -0.29 9.15 -12.95
C GLU A 145 -0.85 8.79 -14.34
N ILE A 146 -0.75 7.51 -14.71
CA ILE A 146 -1.12 7.01 -16.06
C ILE A 146 -2.37 6.13 -16.06
N GLU A 147 -2.98 5.95 -14.89
CA GLU A 147 -4.23 5.20 -14.72
C GLU A 147 -5.30 6.07 -14.07
N CYS A 148 -6.55 5.74 -14.33
CA CYS A 148 -7.72 6.26 -13.64
C CYS A 148 -8.23 5.23 -12.65
N ILE A 149 -8.52 5.65 -11.43
CA ILE A 149 -9.15 4.81 -10.42
C ILE A 149 -10.63 5.13 -10.27
N ASP A 150 -11.44 4.08 -10.09
CA ASP A 150 -12.82 4.15 -9.59
C ASP A 150 -12.94 3.24 -8.36
N PHE A 151 -13.18 3.86 -7.22
CA PHE A 151 -13.27 3.18 -5.94
C PHE A 151 -14.54 3.56 -5.20
N ALA A 152 -15.23 2.54 -4.67
CA ALA A 152 -16.32 2.72 -3.70
C ALA A 152 -16.33 1.58 -2.70
N ALA A 153 -16.41 1.90 -1.42
CA ALA A 153 -16.38 0.92 -0.35
C ALA A 153 -17.08 1.40 0.92
N THR A 154 -17.42 0.46 1.80
CA THR A 154 -17.64 0.73 3.23
C THR A 154 -16.29 0.69 3.93
N LEU A 155 -15.99 1.74 4.67
CA LEU A 155 -14.77 1.87 5.46
C LEU A 155 -15.10 1.84 6.94
N HIS A 156 -14.22 1.23 7.71
CA HIS A 156 -14.20 1.25 9.16
C HIS A 156 -13.01 2.06 9.67
N LYS A 157 -13.25 2.95 10.61
CA LYS A 157 -12.22 3.65 11.38
C LYS A 157 -12.48 3.42 12.86
N GLU A 158 -11.46 3.01 13.60
CA GLU A 158 -11.59 2.75 15.04
C GLU A 158 -12.15 3.97 15.78
N GLY A 159 -13.16 3.75 16.62
CA GLY A 159 -13.89 4.81 17.34
C GLY A 159 -14.96 5.54 16.52
N TYR A 160 -15.23 5.14 15.28
CA TYR A 160 -16.24 5.74 14.42
C TYR A 160 -17.17 4.68 13.81
N PRO A 161 -18.44 5.01 13.51
CA PRO A 161 -19.32 4.15 12.73
C PRO A 161 -18.73 3.85 11.35
N ASN A 162 -19.09 2.72 10.76
CA ASN A 162 -18.79 2.43 9.37
C ASN A 162 -19.42 3.50 8.47
N PHE A 163 -18.68 3.95 7.45
CA PHE A 163 -19.14 4.95 6.51
C PHE A 163 -18.88 4.54 5.06
N LYS A 164 -19.76 4.96 4.17
CA LYS A 164 -19.60 4.77 2.74
C LYS A 164 -18.63 5.82 2.21
N PHE A 165 -17.86 5.43 1.22
CA PHE A 165 -16.89 6.33 0.61
C PHE A 165 -16.69 5.97 -0.85
N SER A 166 -16.65 6.98 -1.71
CA SER A 166 -16.31 6.79 -3.12
C SER A 166 -15.40 7.90 -3.63
N PHE A 167 -14.51 7.54 -4.53
CA PHE A 167 -13.68 8.51 -5.24
C PHE A 167 -13.25 8.01 -6.61
N MET A 168 -12.99 8.97 -7.51
CA MET A 168 -12.35 8.78 -8.81
C MET A 168 -11.23 9.79 -8.98
N GLY A 169 -10.21 9.45 -9.76
CA GLY A 169 -9.11 10.36 -10.06
C GLY A 169 -7.97 9.69 -10.79
N CYS A 170 -6.87 10.42 -10.92
CA CYS A 170 -5.63 9.90 -11.47
C CYS A 170 -4.85 9.11 -10.44
N ILE A 171 -4.20 8.04 -10.86
CA ILE A 171 -3.35 7.21 -10.02
C ILE A 171 -2.13 6.71 -10.81
N THR A 172 -1.01 6.48 -10.13
CA THR A 172 0.15 5.83 -10.72
C THR A 172 -0.16 4.37 -11.05
N GLN A 173 0.57 3.81 -12.00
CA GLN A 173 0.43 2.43 -12.44
C GLN A 173 0.42 1.45 -11.26
N ARG A 174 -0.51 0.50 -11.28
CA ARG A 174 -0.74 -0.50 -10.21
C ARG A 174 -1.14 0.11 -8.86
N GLY A 175 -1.56 1.37 -8.82
CA GLY A 175 -1.97 2.03 -7.58
C GLY A 175 -3.20 1.40 -6.93
N CYS A 176 -4.05 0.68 -7.69
CA CYS A 176 -5.20 -0.05 -7.16
C CYS A 176 -4.83 -1.02 -6.01
N SER A 177 -3.66 -1.65 -6.05
CA SER A 177 -3.20 -2.53 -4.97
C SER A 177 -2.92 -1.82 -3.65
N MET A 178 -2.80 -0.48 -3.68
CA MET A 178 -2.48 0.34 -2.51
C MET A 178 -3.69 1.07 -1.90
N VAL A 179 -4.88 0.90 -2.48
CA VAL A 179 -6.10 1.61 -2.07
C VAL A 179 -6.42 1.43 -0.58
N GLN A 180 -6.19 0.25 -0.02
CA GLN A 180 -6.38 -0.03 1.41
C GLN A 180 -5.54 0.87 2.34
N ARG A 181 -4.50 1.52 1.81
CA ARG A 181 -3.58 2.38 2.56
C ARG A 181 -3.76 3.87 2.28
N ILE A 182 -4.70 4.22 1.41
CA ILE A 182 -4.93 5.62 0.96
C ILE A 182 -5.53 6.47 2.07
N ILE A 183 -6.46 5.92 2.85
CA ILE A 183 -7.08 6.63 3.96
C ILE A 183 -6.47 6.12 5.26
N PRO A 184 -5.61 6.92 5.93
CA PRO A 184 -4.92 6.50 7.13
C PRO A 184 -5.87 6.10 8.24
N GLY A 185 -5.59 4.95 8.88
CA GLY A 185 -6.36 4.46 10.02
C GLY A 185 -7.72 3.84 9.66
N THR A 186 -7.99 3.61 8.37
CA THR A 186 -9.21 2.91 7.94
C THR A 186 -8.91 1.50 7.44
N LYS A 187 -9.96 0.65 7.51
CA LYS A 187 -9.98 -0.69 6.89
C LYS A 187 -11.16 -0.76 5.93
N ILE A 188 -10.98 -1.42 4.79
CA ILE A 188 -12.08 -1.75 3.89
C ILE A 188 -12.86 -2.90 4.50
N VAL A 189 -14.15 -2.68 4.80
CA VAL A 189 -15.07 -3.69 5.30
C VAL A 189 -15.78 -4.38 4.15
N ASP A 190 -16.18 -3.60 3.15
CA ASP A 190 -16.92 -4.09 1.98
C ASP A 190 -16.62 -3.23 0.77
N ALA A 191 -15.95 -3.81 -0.22
CA ALA A 191 -15.59 -3.14 -1.48
C ALA A 191 -16.73 -3.30 -2.50
N LYS A 192 -17.32 -2.20 -2.93
CA LYS A 192 -18.36 -2.17 -3.97
C LYS A 192 -17.79 -2.03 -5.37
N ARG A 193 -16.77 -1.19 -5.52
CA ARG A 193 -16.03 -0.99 -6.77
C ARG A 193 -14.55 -0.78 -6.45
N LEU A 194 -13.70 -1.39 -7.24
CA LEU A 194 -12.28 -1.10 -7.29
C LEU A 194 -11.78 -1.46 -8.68
N SER A 195 -11.55 -0.48 -9.50
CA SER A 195 -10.96 -0.67 -10.82
C SER A 195 -9.94 0.41 -11.15
N CYS A 196 -8.86 0.01 -11.81
CA CYS A 196 -7.91 0.90 -12.45
C CYS A 196 -7.90 0.62 -13.95
N ARG A 197 -7.91 1.69 -14.74
CA ARG A 197 -7.85 1.63 -16.21
C ARG A 197 -6.89 2.70 -16.71
N SER A 198 -6.34 2.52 -17.89
CA SER A 198 -5.49 3.53 -18.53
C SER A 198 -6.20 4.87 -18.60
N ALA A 199 -5.48 5.94 -18.25
CA ALA A 199 -5.95 7.31 -18.43
C ALA A 199 -6.05 7.66 -19.92
N VAL A 200 -6.96 8.55 -20.26
CA VAL A 200 -7.25 8.93 -21.65
C VAL A 200 -6.39 10.13 -22.05
N LYS A 201 -5.81 10.08 -23.25
CA LYS A 201 -5.03 11.20 -23.79
C LYS A 201 -5.96 12.34 -24.22
N ILE A 202 -5.58 13.56 -23.87
CA ILE A 202 -6.28 14.75 -24.38
C ILE A 202 -5.99 14.84 -25.88
N THR A 203 -7.03 14.70 -26.71
CA THR A 203 -7.01 15.03 -28.14
C THR A 203 -7.57 16.43 -28.29
N HIS A 204 -6.75 17.36 -28.78
CA HIS A 204 -7.16 18.71 -29.19
C HIS A 204 -7.78 18.68 -30.55
#